data_1b66215df87b599dcf13813a56598cf5
#
_entry.id   1b66215df87b599dcf13813a56598cf5
#
_cell.length_a   1.000
_cell.length_b   1.000
_cell.length_c   1.000
_cell.angle_alpha   90.00
_cell.angle_beta   90.00
_cell.angle_gamma   90.00
#
_symmetry.space_group_name_H-M   'P 1'
#
loop_
_entity.id
_entity.type
_entity.pdbx_description
1 polymer ?
#
loop_
_entity_poly.entity_id
_entity_poly.type
_entity_poly.pdbx_seq_one_letter_code
_entity_poly.pdbx_strand_id
1 'polypeptide(L)'
;SSLGEQQFEIHVDNDGSSAWSRQMDAVVEAGIITTLSAGNEFGGATFAGCNTIDSPGDAALPITVASLDKDLGLAIYSSRGYTSDLRVKPDVATIGSSIMAPDAATNDGYTSKSGTSMATPLMAGIAALMVQANPDLTPSEFKDIIAAYSIEREIVLLDDPGFNDCSVVETRPDNEFGYGQADPIVFVEVAGSIDRSLNVTMDIDTLQVIQNRSQITGIASGLSSGSEGRVEVRVGGAEWSEAKDESNDGDWTSWSIVLEPHNNSGNTTIFARLYLDDDHISPIDAKRVILIDEVATNQEKGLNEESLLIVLFGALIFLVPV
;
A
#
# COMPACT_ATOMS: atom_id res chain seq x y z
N SER A 1 -3.41 -36.95 32.89
CA SER A 1 -2.87 -36.33 31.69
C SER A 1 -3.61 -35.02 31.46
N SER A 2 -3.04 -33.94 31.94
CA SER A 2 -3.50 -32.59 31.71
C SER A 2 -3.09 -32.18 30.30
N LEU A 3 -4.02 -32.16 29.39
CA LEU A 3 -3.90 -31.35 28.17
C LEU A 3 -4.00 -29.91 28.64
N GLY A 4 -2.86 -29.22 28.67
CA GLY A 4 -2.83 -27.80 28.92
C GLY A 4 -3.70 -27.09 27.88
N GLU A 5 -4.64 -26.30 28.37
CA GLU A 5 -5.28 -25.26 27.56
C GLU A 5 -4.18 -24.35 27.04
N GLN A 6 -3.78 -24.53 25.80
CA GLN A 6 -3.04 -23.49 25.09
C GLN A 6 -4.05 -22.36 24.90
N GLN A 7 -3.89 -21.32 25.70
CA GLN A 7 -4.57 -20.06 25.47
C GLN A 7 -4.19 -19.61 24.07
N PHE A 8 -5.18 -19.52 23.18
CA PHE A 8 -5.10 -18.73 21.99
C PHE A 8 -4.94 -17.27 22.44
N GLU A 9 -3.72 -16.80 22.53
CA GLU A 9 -3.48 -15.35 22.53
C GLU A 9 -3.83 -14.87 21.14
N ILE A 10 -5.07 -14.44 20.98
CA ILE A 10 -5.44 -13.54 19.91
C ILE A 10 -4.58 -12.30 20.19
N HIS A 11 -3.66 -11.96 19.30
CA HIS A 11 -2.90 -10.71 19.37
C HIS A 11 -3.90 -9.56 19.22
N VAL A 12 -4.47 -9.12 20.34
CA VAL A 12 -5.54 -8.12 20.39
C VAL A 12 -4.98 -6.71 20.23
N ASP A 13 -3.65 -6.56 20.21
CA ASP A 13 -2.95 -5.28 20.33
C ASP A 13 -2.04 -4.95 19.11
N ASN A 14 -2.41 -5.36 17.89
CA ASN A 14 -1.67 -5.00 16.67
C ASN A 14 -2.30 -3.80 15.94
N ASP A 15 -2.65 -2.79 16.70
CA ASP A 15 -3.21 -1.52 16.23
C ASP A 15 -2.17 -0.37 16.14
N GLY A 16 -0.88 -0.70 16.30
CA GLY A 16 0.20 0.28 16.34
C GLY A 16 0.33 1.00 17.69
N SER A 17 -0.50 0.67 18.69
CA SER A 17 -0.49 1.36 19.99
C SER A 17 0.63 0.90 20.94
N SER A 18 1.35 -0.16 20.59
CA SER A 18 2.46 -0.66 21.39
C SER A 18 3.58 0.39 21.54
N ALA A 19 4.35 0.31 22.63
CA ALA A 19 5.49 1.22 22.81
C ALA A 19 6.53 1.08 21.69
N TRP A 20 6.73 -0.13 21.16
CA TRP A 20 7.64 -0.39 20.05
C TRP A 20 7.14 0.23 18.76
N SER A 21 5.87 0.05 18.42
CA SER A 21 5.27 0.59 17.19
C SER A 21 5.31 2.12 17.18
N ARG A 22 4.93 2.76 18.31
CA ARG A 22 5.03 4.21 18.45
C ARG A 22 6.46 4.75 18.36
N GLN A 23 7.46 3.99 18.87
CA GLN A 23 8.86 4.39 18.71
C GLN A 23 9.30 4.33 17.24
N MET A 24 8.83 3.34 16.49
CA MET A 24 9.14 3.25 15.05
C MET A 24 8.46 4.38 14.26
N ASP A 25 7.23 4.74 14.60
CA ASP A 25 6.57 5.91 14.02
C ASP A 25 7.37 7.20 14.31
N ALA A 26 7.80 7.40 15.55
CA ALA A 26 8.62 8.57 15.91
C ALA A 26 9.97 8.62 15.16
N VAL A 27 10.57 7.48 14.82
CA VAL A 27 11.77 7.42 13.99
C VAL A 27 11.48 7.93 12.57
N VAL A 28 10.34 7.53 12.00
CA VAL A 28 9.91 8.01 10.67
C VAL A 28 9.58 9.50 10.71
N GLU A 29 8.88 9.97 11.75
CA GLU A 29 8.59 11.40 11.96
C GLU A 29 9.85 12.25 12.08
N ALA A 30 10.95 11.66 12.59
CA ALA A 30 12.27 12.30 12.63
C ALA A 30 12.97 12.35 11.24
N GLY A 31 12.32 11.88 10.16
CA GLY A 31 12.84 11.91 8.81
C GLY A 31 13.66 10.66 8.41
N ILE A 32 13.61 9.57 9.18
CA ILE A 32 14.38 8.37 8.91
C ILE A 32 13.51 7.32 8.20
N ILE A 33 13.89 6.95 6.98
CA ILE A 33 13.26 5.85 6.24
C ILE A 33 13.47 4.55 7.01
N THR A 34 12.38 3.89 7.38
CA THR A 34 12.39 2.72 8.25
C THR A 34 11.61 1.57 7.62
N THR A 35 12.21 0.39 7.59
CA THR A 35 11.59 -0.85 7.12
C THR A 35 11.47 -1.85 8.26
N LEU A 36 10.35 -2.55 8.37
CA LEU A 36 10.04 -3.53 9.41
C LEU A 36 9.58 -4.84 8.79
N SER A 37 9.84 -5.95 9.47
CA SER A 37 9.35 -7.26 9.04
C SER A 37 7.86 -7.41 9.40
N ALA A 38 7.10 -8.05 8.51
CA ALA A 38 5.69 -8.34 8.74
C ALA A 38 5.47 -9.41 9.84
N GLY A 39 6.45 -10.30 10.05
CA GLY A 39 6.32 -11.47 10.92
C GLY A 39 6.28 -12.79 10.13
N ASN A 40 6.37 -13.92 10.83
CA ASN A 40 6.41 -15.25 10.20
C ASN A 40 5.37 -16.21 10.83
N GLU A 41 4.27 -15.67 11.29
CA GLU A 41 3.26 -16.36 12.10
C GLU A 41 2.16 -17.01 11.27
N PHE A 42 2.05 -16.69 9.96
CA PHE A 42 1.08 -17.33 9.09
C PHE A 42 1.53 -18.76 8.72
N GLY A 43 0.60 -19.70 8.65
CA GLY A 43 0.89 -21.10 8.26
C GLY A 43 1.45 -21.98 9.38
N GLY A 44 1.58 -21.49 10.60
CA GLY A 44 1.86 -22.30 11.78
C GLY A 44 0.61 -23.11 12.20
N ALA A 45 0.81 -24.26 12.86
CA ALA A 45 -0.29 -25.12 13.35
C ALA A 45 -1.29 -24.42 14.32
N THR A 46 -0.96 -23.22 14.75
CA THR A 46 -1.73 -22.43 15.72
C THR A 46 -2.37 -21.16 15.12
N PHE A 47 -1.95 -20.72 13.94
CA PHE A 47 -2.40 -19.45 13.34
C PHE A 47 -2.70 -19.64 11.84
N ALA A 48 -3.84 -20.21 11.53
CA ALA A 48 -4.41 -20.18 10.18
C ALA A 48 -5.39 -19.00 10.12
N GLY A 49 -4.90 -17.78 9.93
CA GLY A 49 -5.82 -16.63 9.91
C GLY A 49 -5.15 -15.33 9.53
N CYS A 50 -5.98 -14.36 9.19
CA CYS A 50 -5.60 -12.98 9.00
C CYS A 50 -5.21 -12.33 10.34
N ASN A 51 -4.66 -11.11 10.29
CA ASN A 51 -4.29 -10.37 11.49
C ASN A 51 -3.11 -11.00 12.25
N THR A 52 -2.10 -11.43 11.49
CA THR A 52 -0.87 -12.03 12.04
C THR A 52 0.34 -11.09 11.99
N ILE A 53 0.14 -9.85 11.54
CA ILE A 53 1.16 -8.80 11.64
C ILE A 53 1.31 -8.42 13.11
N ASP A 54 2.51 -8.54 13.67
CA ASP A 54 2.79 -8.27 15.07
C ASP A 54 3.64 -7.00 15.25
N SER A 55 3.64 -6.46 16.46
CA SER A 55 4.45 -5.30 16.81
C SER A 55 5.96 -5.62 16.71
N PRO A 56 6.78 -4.74 16.09
CA PRO A 56 6.44 -3.40 15.60
C PRO A 56 5.99 -3.32 14.12
N GLY A 57 5.77 -4.44 13.43
CA GLY A 57 5.35 -4.48 12.03
C GLY A 57 3.98 -3.81 11.78
N ASP A 58 3.16 -3.67 12.81
CA ASP A 58 1.88 -2.98 12.83
C ASP A 58 1.99 -1.44 12.94
N ALA A 59 3.19 -0.87 13.09
CA ALA A 59 3.41 0.57 13.13
C ALA A 59 2.85 1.26 11.86
N ALA A 60 2.34 2.49 12.00
CA ALA A 60 1.61 3.17 10.94
C ALA A 60 2.51 3.71 9.82
N LEU A 61 3.63 4.32 10.20
CA LEU A 61 4.48 5.08 9.29
C LEU A 61 5.58 4.27 8.59
N PRO A 62 6.28 3.32 9.27
CA PRO A 62 7.30 2.50 8.62
C PRO A 62 6.74 1.62 7.51
N ILE A 63 7.63 1.23 6.60
CA ILE A 63 7.31 0.24 5.57
C ILE A 63 7.41 -1.17 6.15
N THR A 64 6.30 -1.86 6.21
CA THR A 64 6.21 -3.26 6.65
C THR A 64 6.36 -4.19 5.46
N VAL A 65 7.28 -5.14 5.55
CA VAL A 65 7.74 -5.94 4.42
C VAL A 65 7.32 -7.40 4.57
N ALA A 66 6.55 -7.90 3.62
CA ALA A 66 6.22 -9.32 3.45
C ALA A 66 7.36 -10.09 2.75
N SER A 67 7.32 -11.39 2.88
CA SER A 67 8.30 -12.30 2.26
C SER A 67 7.74 -13.01 1.05
N LEU A 68 8.47 -12.95 -0.07
CA LEU A 68 8.22 -13.75 -1.26
C LEU A 68 9.16 -14.95 -1.30
N ASP A 69 8.70 -16.03 -1.93
CA ASP A 69 9.51 -17.15 -2.37
C ASP A 69 10.28 -16.81 -3.65
N LYS A 70 11.16 -17.69 -4.09
CA LYS A 70 11.95 -17.53 -5.32
C LYS A 70 11.11 -17.51 -6.59
N ASP A 71 9.93 -18.12 -6.55
CA ASP A 71 8.95 -18.11 -7.63
C ASP A 71 8.04 -16.87 -7.60
N LEU A 72 8.37 -15.92 -6.70
CA LEU A 72 7.65 -14.67 -6.50
C LEU A 72 6.21 -14.82 -5.95
N GLY A 73 5.85 -16.00 -5.48
CA GLY A 73 4.66 -16.22 -4.67
C GLY A 73 4.87 -15.74 -3.24
N LEU A 74 3.79 -15.47 -2.52
CA LEU A 74 3.87 -15.13 -1.10
C LEU A 74 4.37 -16.34 -0.31
N ALA A 75 5.42 -16.15 0.50
CA ALA A 75 5.94 -17.20 1.34
C ALA A 75 4.89 -17.63 2.38
N ILE A 76 4.68 -18.95 2.52
CA ILE A 76 3.61 -19.50 3.36
C ILE A 76 3.67 -19.04 4.82
N TYR A 77 4.85 -18.69 5.30
CA TYR A 77 5.04 -18.21 6.68
C TYR A 77 4.81 -16.71 6.84
N SER A 78 4.79 -15.93 5.73
CA SER A 78 4.71 -14.48 5.82
C SER A 78 3.41 -14.04 6.49
N SER A 79 3.53 -13.27 7.57
CA SER A 79 2.37 -12.71 8.27
C SER A 79 1.54 -11.82 7.36
N ARG A 80 0.22 -11.82 7.56
CA ARG A 80 -0.79 -11.14 6.76
C ARG A 80 -1.65 -10.23 7.63
N GLY A 81 -2.02 -9.06 7.09
CA GLY A 81 -2.95 -8.12 7.75
C GLY A 81 -4.39 -8.65 7.71
N TYR A 82 -5.33 -7.90 8.17
CA TYR A 82 -5.27 -6.49 8.59
C TYR A 82 -4.67 -6.33 9.98
N THR A 83 -4.31 -5.06 10.33
CA THR A 83 -4.15 -4.70 11.73
C THR A 83 -5.51 -4.64 12.43
N SER A 84 -5.57 -4.68 13.76
CA SER A 84 -6.85 -4.67 14.49
C SER A 84 -7.63 -3.35 14.35
N ASP A 85 -6.96 -2.26 13.97
CA ASP A 85 -7.56 -0.98 13.58
C ASP A 85 -7.84 -0.88 12.06
N LEU A 86 -7.85 -2.02 11.35
CA LEU A 86 -8.20 -2.17 9.94
C LEU A 86 -7.27 -1.44 8.94
N ARG A 87 -6.04 -1.10 9.35
CA ARG A 87 -5.04 -0.66 8.38
C ARG A 87 -4.56 -1.86 7.56
N VAL A 88 -4.33 -1.63 6.27
CA VAL A 88 -3.70 -2.64 5.42
C VAL A 88 -2.21 -2.68 5.72
N LYS A 89 -1.73 -3.86 6.07
CA LYS A 89 -0.33 -4.25 6.21
C LYS A 89 -0.19 -5.68 5.68
N PRO A 90 0.95 -6.07 5.11
CA PRO A 90 2.19 -5.30 4.91
C PRO A 90 2.01 -4.15 3.92
N ASP A 91 3.05 -3.31 3.72
CA ASP A 91 3.05 -2.27 2.69
C ASP A 91 3.60 -2.79 1.35
N VAL A 92 4.56 -3.70 1.37
CA VAL A 92 5.26 -4.21 0.16
C VAL A 92 5.82 -5.60 0.41
N ALA A 93 6.10 -6.34 -0.65
CA ALA A 93 6.71 -7.66 -0.57
C ALA A 93 8.06 -7.70 -1.30
N THR A 94 9.06 -8.38 -0.73
CA THR A 94 10.34 -8.68 -1.35
C THR A 94 10.74 -10.15 -1.14
N ILE A 95 11.72 -10.66 -1.89
CA ILE A 95 12.20 -12.04 -1.72
C ILE A 95 12.83 -12.18 -0.32
N GLY A 96 12.35 -13.15 0.45
CA GLY A 96 12.87 -13.46 1.79
C GLY A 96 13.13 -14.95 2.01
N SER A 97 12.82 -15.81 1.03
CA SER A 97 13.04 -17.24 1.13
C SER A 97 14.38 -17.65 0.56
N SER A 98 15.11 -18.49 1.33
CA SER A 98 16.42 -19.05 0.95
C SER A 98 17.46 -17.98 0.60
N ILE A 99 17.53 -16.93 1.40
CA ILE A 99 18.50 -15.84 1.25
C ILE A 99 19.84 -16.28 1.83
N MET A 100 20.87 -16.26 0.97
CA MET A 100 22.24 -16.57 1.36
C MET A 100 22.91 -15.32 1.96
N ALA A 101 23.45 -15.46 3.15
CA ALA A 101 24.14 -14.39 3.86
C ALA A 101 25.35 -14.93 4.65
N PRO A 102 26.29 -14.08 5.07
CA PRO A 102 27.38 -14.49 5.95
C PRO A 102 26.86 -15.14 7.22
N ASP A 103 27.50 -16.23 7.63
CA ASP A 103 27.14 -16.96 8.86
C ASP A 103 27.88 -16.36 10.06
N ALA A 104 27.13 -15.83 11.02
CA ALA A 104 27.69 -15.26 12.24
C ALA A 104 28.41 -16.28 13.14
N ALA A 105 28.19 -17.59 12.90
CA ALA A 105 28.88 -18.66 13.66
C ALA A 105 30.29 -18.98 13.10
N THR A 106 30.65 -18.43 11.94
CA THR A 106 31.95 -18.69 11.28
C THR A 106 32.59 -17.38 10.82
N ASN A 107 33.88 -17.41 10.51
CA ASN A 107 34.59 -16.22 10.02
C ASN A 107 34.48 -16.02 8.51
N ASP A 108 34.17 -17.07 7.75
CA ASP A 108 34.19 -17.10 6.28
C ASP A 108 33.04 -17.93 5.68
N GLY A 109 32.16 -18.44 6.50
CA GLY A 109 31.02 -19.25 6.07
C GLY A 109 29.79 -18.43 5.65
N TYR A 110 28.90 -19.11 4.93
CA TYR A 110 27.61 -18.60 4.51
C TYR A 110 26.51 -19.56 4.94
N THR A 111 25.35 -19.00 5.25
CA THR A 111 24.15 -19.77 5.60
C THR A 111 22.95 -19.24 4.83
N SER A 112 22.01 -20.15 4.56
CA SER A 112 20.73 -19.78 3.93
C SER A 112 19.65 -19.71 4.99
N LYS A 113 18.91 -18.62 5.01
CA LYS A 113 17.75 -18.38 5.90
C LYS A 113 16.54 -17.90 5.13
N SER A 114 15.36 -18.17 5.69
CA SER A 114 14.09 -17.70 5.17
C SER A 114 13.32 -16.94 6.26
N GLY A 115 12.60 -15.90 5.88
CA GLY A 115 11.79 -15.09 6.79
C GLY A 115 11.57 -13.68 6.26
N THR A 116 10.56 -13.01 6.76
CA THR A 116 10.35 -11.58 6.55
C THR A 116 11.55 -10.77 7.07
N SER A 117 12.27 -11.30 8.07
CA SER A 117 13.56 -10.75 8.54
C SER A 117 14.67 -10.76 7.47
N MET A 118 14.55 -11.58 6.40
CA MET A 118 15.46 -11.60 5.26
C MET A 118 14.95 -10.70 4.13
N ALA A 119 13.64 -10.57 3.99
CA ALA A 119 13.00 -9.66 3.04
C ALA A 119 13.26 -8.18 3.41
N THR A 120 13.12 -7.84 4.67
CA THR A 120 13.26 -6.47 5.18
C THR A 120 14.60 -5.79 4.87
N PRO A 121 15.78 -6.43 5.08
CA PRO A 121 17.06 -5.80 4.73
C PRO A 121 17.26 -5.65 3.21
N LEU A 122 16.61 -6.43 2.37
CA LEU A 122 16.59 -6.18 0.92
C LEU A 122 15.85 -4.86 0.63
N MET A 123 14.69 -4.64 1.26
CA MET A 123 13.97 -3.37 1.11
C MET A 123 14.78 -2.19 1.67
N ALA A 124 15.49 -2.37 2.78
CA ALA A 124 16.40 -1.35 3.30
C ALA A 124 17.55 -1.03 2.32
N GLY A 125 18.07 -2.04 1.62
CA GLY A 125 19.05 -1.85 0.55
C GLY A 125 18.50 -1.06 -0.63
N ILE A 126 17.26 -1.34 -1.04
CA ILE A 126 16.55 -0.56 -2.07
C ILE A 126 16.38 0.88 -1.61
N ALA A 127 15.93 1.11 -0.37
CA ALA A 127 15.82 2.44 0.21
C ALA A 127 17.16 3.21 0.18
N ALA A 128 18.26 2.55 0.49
CA ALA A 128 19.59 3.17 0.43
C ALA A 128 19.97 3.61 -1.00
N LEU A 129 19.63 2.82 -2.02
CA LEU A 129 19.83 3.19 -3.42
C LEU A 129 18.93 4.34 -3.85
N MET A 130 17.68 4.37 -3.41
CA MET A 130 16.76 5.48 -3.66
C MET A 130 17.26 6.78 -3.03
N VAL A 131 17.73 6.73 -1.78
CA VAL A 131 18.37 7.89 -1.11
C VAL A 131 19.68 8.31 -1.79
N GLN A 132 20.43 7.36 -2.36
CA GLN A 132 21.61 7.68 -3.16
C GLN A 132 21.23 8.43 -4.44
N ALA A 133 20.14 8.04 -5.10
CA ALA A 133 19.62 8.72 -6.29
C ALA A 133 19.01 10.09 -5.95
N ASN A 134 18.37 10.21 -4.80
CA ASN A 134 17.78 11.46 -4.28
C ASN A 134 18.07 11.61 -2.78
N PRO A 135 19.16 12.33 -2.41
CA PRO A 135 19.53 12.49 -1.00
C PRO A 135 18.51 13.24 -0.13
N ASP A 136 17.58 13.98 -0.75
CA ASP A 136 16.52 14.70 -0.07
C ASP A 136 15.21 13.92 0.01
N LEU A 137 15.22 12.62 -0.39
CA LEU A 137 14.04 11.77 -0.37
C LEU A 137 13.48 11.65 1.05
N THR A 138 12.22 12.06 1.22
CA THR A 138 11.51 11.97 2.50
C THR A 138 10.90 10.59 2.71
N PRO A 139 10.63 10.17 3.98
CA PRO A 139 9.93 8.93 4.25
C PRO A 139 8.53 8.84 3.59
N SER A 140 7.82 9.96 3.47
CA SER A 140 6.54 10.00 2.78
C SER A 140 6.70 9.73 1.29
N GLU A 141 7.58 10.45 0.59
CA GLU A 141 7.86 10.22 -0.83
C GLU A 141 8.34 8.80 -1.10
N PHE A 142 9.16 8.23 -0.20
CA PHE A 142 9.56 6.83 -0.27
C PHE A 142 8.34 5.89 -0.25
N LYS A 143 7.40 6.12 0.66
CA LYS A 143 6.17 5.33 0.77
C LYS A 143 5.27 5.49 -0.44
N ASP A 144 5.14 6.73 -0.96
CA ASP A 144 4.31 7.04 -2.12
C ASP A 144 4.87 6.40 -3.41
N ILE A 145 6.19 6.36 -3.57
CA ILE A 145 6.85 5.65 -4.69
C ILE A 145 6.56 4.15 -4.61
N ILE A 146 6.74 3.54 -3.44
CA ILE A 146 6.42 2.12 -3.23
C ILE A 146 4.96 1.85 -3.59
N ALA A 147 4.05 2.68 -3.07
CA ALA A 147 2.62 2.53 -3.30
C ALA A 147 2.26 2.65 -4.79
N ALA A 148 2.88 3.60 -5.49
CA ALA A 148 2.56 3.89 -6.89
C ALA A 148 3.24 2.96 -7.91
N TYR A 149 4.37 2.33 -7.56
CA TYR A 149 5.20 1.63 -8.55
C TYR A 149 5.54 0.18 -8.20
N SER A 150 4.99 -0.39 -7.13
CA SER A 150 5.10 -1.82 -6.87
C SER A 150 4.44 -2.64 -7.96
N ILE A 151 5.03 -3.79 -8.28
CA ILE A 151 4.50 -4.74 -9.27
C ILE A 151 3.32 -5.48 -8.62
N GLU A 152 2.15 -5.36 -9.23
CA GLU A 152 0.97 -6.08 -8.78
C GLU A 152 1.17 -7.58 -8.88
N ARG A 153 0.74 -8.33 -7.86
CA ARG A 153 0.77 -9.79 -7.81
C ARG A 153 -0.63 -10.33 -7.61
N GLU A 154 -0.94 -11.41 -8.34
CA GLU A 154 -2.20 -12.11 -8.14
C GLU A 154 -2.21 -12.77 -6.76
N ILE A 155 -3.30 -12.62 -6.05
CA ILE A 155 -3.57 -13.34 -4.81
C ILE A 155 -3.89 -14.78 -5.21
N VAL A 156 -3.02 -15.71 -4.82
CA VAL A 156 -3.30 -17.13 -4.99
C VAL A 156 -4.17 -17.57 -3.83
N LEU A 157 -5.46 -17.68 -4.07
CA LEU A 157 -6.37 -18.32 -3.12
C LEU A 157 -5.90 -19.75 -2.88
N LEU A 158 -5.48 -20.04 -1.65
CA LEU A 158 -5.19 -21.42 -1.27
C LEU A 158 -6.54 -22.14 -1.10
N ASP A 159 -6.85 -23.08 -2.00
CA ASP A 159 -8.03 -23.96 -1.94
C ASP A 159 -7.97 -24.94 -0.74
N ASP A 160 -7.42 -24.52 0.38
CA ASP A 160 -7.36 -25.31 1.60
C ASP A 160 -8.45 -24.82 2.56
N PRO A 161 -9.51 -25.63 2.82
CA PRO A 161 -10.59 -25.25 3.73
C PRO A 161 -10.15 -25.06 5.19
N GLY A 162 -8.87 -25.31 5.51
CA GLY A 162 -8.24 -25.01 6.80
C GLY A 162 -7.59 -23.64 6.89
N PHE A 163 -7.41 -22.95 5.77
CA PHE A 163 -6.88 -21.58 5.74
C PHE A 163 -8.04 -20.61 5.53
N ASN A 164 -8.25 -19.70 6.48
CA ASN A 164 -9.16 -18.59 6.25
C ASN A 164 -8.57 -17.71 5.15
N ASP A 165 -9.34 -17.47 4.12
CA ASP A 165 -9.01 -16.53 3.07
C ASP A 165 -8.88 -15.14 3.66
N CYS A 166 -7.67 -14.60 3.69
CA CYS A 166 -7.39 -13.26 4.15
C CYS A 166 -7.55 -12.21 3.04
N SER A 167 -7.70 -12.65 1.82
CA SER A 167 -7.91 -11.78 0.66
C SER A 167 -9.37 -11.36 0.55
N VAL A 168 -9.81 -10.48 1.42
CA VAL A 168 -11.18 -9.93 1.35
C VAL A 168 -11.32 -8.88 0.24
N VAL A 169 -10.21 -8.46 -0.39
CA VAL A 169 -10.21 -7.35 -1.34
C VAL A 169 -9.30 -7.66 -2.53
N GLU A 170 -9.88 -7.74 -3.71
CA GLU A 170 -9.17 -7.84 -5.00
C GLU A 170 -8.47 -6.52 -5.41
N THR A 171 -8.48 -5.49 -4.55
CA THR A 171 -7.92 -4.17 -4.81
C THR A 171 -6.62 -3.94 -4.07
N ARG A 172 -5.72 -3.14 -4.64
CA ARG A 172 -4.45 -2.73 -4.00
C ARG A 172 -4.63 -1.44 -3.18
N PRO A 173 -4.03 -1.33 -2.00
CA PRO A 173 -3.21 -2.36 -1.32
C PRO A 173 -4.05 -3.49 -0.73
N ASP A 174 -3.53 -4.72 -0.75
CA ASP A 174 -4.12 -5.88 -0.07
C ASP A 174 -3.33 -6.27 1.20
N ASN A 175 -3.87 -7.20 1.95
CA ASN A 175 -3.31 -7.64 3.23
C ASN A 175 -2.26 -8.77 3.12
N GLU A 176 -1.88 -9.18 1.92
CA GLU A 176 -0.87 -10.21 1.64
C GLU A 176 0.42 -9.62 1.08
N PHE A 177 0.32 -8.82 0.02
CA PHE A 177 1.44 -8.21 -0.68
C PHE A 177 1.54 -6.70 -0.44
N GLY A 178 0.55 -6.08 0.23
CA GLY A 178 0.40 -4.64 0.31
C GLY A 178 0.17 -4.03 -1.08
N TYR A 179 1.01 -3.10 -1.47
CA TYR A 179 0.99 -2.51 -2.81
C TYR A 179 1.58 -3.44 -3.89
N GLY A 180 2.19 -4.56 -3.51
CA GLY A 180 2.74 -5.56 -4.42
C GLY A 180 4.21 -5.89 -4.17
N GLN A 181 4.86 -6.47 -5.18
CA GLN A 181 6.29 -6.76 -5.14
C GLN A 181 7.09 -5.48 -5.41
N ALA A 182 8.16 -5.27 -4.64
CA ALA A 182 9.10 -4.19 -4.88
C ALA A 182 9.78 -4.32 -6.26
N ASP A 183 9.84 -3.21 -7.01
CA ASP A 183 10.65 -3.06 -8.21
C ASP A 183 11.83 -2.11 -7.92
N PRO A 184 13.03 -2.66 -7.62
CA PRO A 184 14.17 -1.84 -7.25
C PRO A 184 14.61 -0.87 -8.35
N ILE A 185 14.46 -1.26 -9.62
CA ILE A 185 14.91 -0.44 -10.76
C ILE A 185 14.00 0.78 -10.86
N VAL A 186 12.70 0.55 -10.98
CA VAL A 186 11.71 1.62 -11.10
C VAL A 186 11.72 2.54 -9.88
N PHE A 187 11.84 1.99 -8.66
CA PHE A 187 11.89 2.80 -7.45
C PHE A 187 13.07 3.77 -7.43
N VAL A 188 14.26 3.31 -7.84
CA VAL A 188 15.48 4.14 -7.87
C VAL A 188 15.39 5.20 -8.98
N GLU A 189 14.90 4.85 -10.17
CA GLU A 189 14.69 5.76 -11.29
C GLU A 189 13.70 6.87 -10.90
N VAL A 190 12.54 6.49 -10.37
CA VAL A 190 11.50 7.45 -9.93
C VAL A 190 12.01 8.35 -8.81
N ALA A 191 12.72 7.80 -7.81
CA ALA A 191 13.30 8.62 -6.75
C ALA A 191 14.27 9.67 -7.29
N GLY A 192 15.08 9.29 -8.30
CA GLY A 192 16.04 10.21 -8.94
C GLY A 192 15.39 11.28 -9.82
N SER A 193 14.18 11.01 -10.33
CA SER A 193 13.47 11.94 -11.23
C SER A 193 12.56 12.95 -10.51
N ILE A 194 12.45 12.89 -9.17
CA ILE A 194 11.63 13.84 -8.41
C ILE A 194 12.17 15.25 -8.51
N ASP A 195 11.40 16.14 -9.11
CA ASP A 195 11.63 17.59 -9.17
C ASP A 195 10.64 18.33 -8.27
N ARG A 196 11.15 18.88 -7.16
CA ARG A 196 10.35 19.62 -6.18
C ARG A 196 9.95 21.03 -6.62
N SER A 197 10.40 21.48 -7.78
CA SER A 197 9.86 22.67 -8.42
C SER A 197 8.48 22.43 -9.02
N LEU A 198 8.16 21.16 -9.31
CA LEU A 198 6.86 20.69 -9.77
C LEU A 198 6.02 20.26 -8.57
N ASN A 199 4.73 20.54 -8.62
CA ASN A 199 3.79 20.09 -7.59
C ASN A 199 2.43 19.74 -8.19
N VAL A 200 1.76 18.75 -7.61
CA VAL A 200 0.40 18.35 -7.95
C VAL A 200 -0.38 18.02 -6.68
N THR A 201 -1.65 18.35 -6.64
CA THR A 201 -2.54 17.95 -5.54
C THR A 201 -3.92 17.62 -6.09
N MET A 202 -4.55 16.61 -5.49
CA MET A 202 -5.94 16.23 -5.73
C MET A 202 -6.87 16.89 -4.71
N ASP A 203 -8.03 17.34 -5.18
CA ASP A 203 -9.08 17.89 -4.32
C ASP A 203 -10.01 16.77 -3.80
N ILE A 204 -9.40 15.81 -3.11
CA ILE A 204 -10.10 14.71 -2.42
C ILE A 204 -9.45 14.45 -1.07
N ASP A 205 -10.26 14.07 -0.11
CA ASP A 205 -9.80 13.69 1.23
C ASP A 205 -9.43 12.20 1.30
N THR A 206 -8.46 11.88 2.15
CA THR A 206 -8.13 10.49 2.45
C THR A 206 -9.33 9.79 3.10
N LEU A 207 -9.61 8.55 2.68
CA LEU A 207 -10.75 7.72 3.07
C LEU A 207 -12.12 8.26 2.61
N GLN A 208 -12.14 9.19 1.68
CA GLN A 208 -13.39 9.62 1.04
C GLN A 208 -14.01 8.46 0.27
N VAL A 209 -15.34 8.35 0.34
CA VAL A 209 -16.12 7.43 -0.52
C VAL A 209 -16.34 8.10 -1.87
N ILE A 210 -15.86 7.48 -2.94
CA ILE A 210 -15.94 8.00 -4.32
C ILE A 210 -16.65 6.98 -5.19
N GLN A 211 -17.58 7.42 -6.01
CA GLN A 211 -18.25 6.56 -7.00
C GLN A 211 -17.35 6.35 -8.22
N ASN A 212 -17.39 5.17 -8.81
CA ASN A 212 -16.84 4.92 -10.14
C ASN A 212 -17.40 5.97 -11.13
N ARG A 213 -16.56 6.44 -12.04
CA ARG A 213 -16.85 7.54 -12.98
C ARG A 213 -16.99 8.93 -12.32
N SER A 214 -16.65 9.08 -11.04
CA SER A 214 -16.53 10.42 -10.46
C SER A 214 -15.46 11.22 -11.17
N GLN A 215 -15.69 12.50 -11.30
CA GLN A 215 -14.65 13.44 -11.73
C GLN A 215 -13.78 13.79 -10.53
N ILE A 216 -12.47 13.59 -10.69
CA ILE A 216 -11.46 14.07 -9.75
C ILE A 216 -10.91 15.36 -10.31
N THR A 217 -10.74 16.35 -9.45
CA THR A 217 -10.13 17.64 -9.78
C THR A 217 -8.90 17.88 -8.94
N GLY A 218 -8.08 18.82 -9.36
CA GLY A 218 -6.91 19.21 -8.59
C GLY A 218 -6.21 20.41 -9.19
N ILE A 219 -5.10 20.74 -8.59
CA ILE A 219 -4.22 21.82 -9.03
C ILE A 219 -2.80 21.28 -9.23
N ALA A 220 -2.08 21.87 -10.16
CA ALA A 220 -0.65 21.66 -10.32
C ALA A 220 0.09 22.99 -10.46
N SER A 221 1.37 22.99 -10.23
CA SER A 221 2.22 24.19 -10.36
C SER A 221 3.66 23.79 -10.69
N GLY A 222 4.42 24.75 -11.23
CA GLY A 222 5.80 24.57 -11.64
C GLY A 222 5.98 24.50 -13.16
N LEU A 223 4.92 24.27 -13.95
CA LEU A 223 4.96 24.40 -15.39
C LEU A 223 4.68 25.84 -15.83
N SER A 224 5.23 26.20 -16.98
CA SER A 224 4.91 27.44 -17.68
C SER A 224 3.86 27.16 -18.75
N SER A 225 3.06 28.17 -19.08
CA SER A 225 2.11 28.09 -20.20
C SER A 225 2.84 27.65 -21.48
N GLY A 226 2.27 26.63 -22.16
CA GLY A 226 2.88 26.04 -23.35
C GLY A 226 3.94 24.97 -23.08
N SER A 227 4.14 24.52 -21.83
CA SER A 227 4.96 23.35 -21.53
C SER A 227 4.36 22.07 -22.14
N GLU A 228 5.22 21.11 -22.43
CA GLU A 228 4.80 19.77 -22.88
C GLU A 228 4.45 18.83 -21.71
N GLY A 229 4.54 19.31 -20.48
CA GLY A 229 4.20 18.56 -19.29
C GLY A 229 2.69 18.25 -19.20
N ARG A 230 2.36 17.24 -18.39
CA ARG A 230 0.97 16.80 -18.16
C ARG A 230 0.75 16.27 -16.74
N VAL A 231 -0.47 16.36 -16.27
CA VAL A 231 -0.90 15.66 -15.07
C VAL A 231 -1.35 14.26 -15.44
N GLU A 232 -0.84 13.28 -14.73
CA GLU A 232 -1.24 11.88 -14.88
C GLU A 232 -1.82 11.36 -13.56
N VAL A 233 -2.89 10.58 -13.67
CA VAL A 233 -3.60 9.96 -12.54
C VAL A 233 -3.63 8.45 -12.73
N ARG A 234 -3.47 7.73 -11.65
CA ARG A 234 -3.53 6.27 -11.60
C ARG A 234 -4.43 5.82 -10.45
N VAL A 235 -5.23 4.79 -10.66
CA VAL A 235 -6.09 4.19 -9.63
C VAL A 235 -5.61 2.77 -9.36
N GLY A 236 -5.19 2.52 -8.13
CA GLY A 236 -4.64 1.22 -7.74
C GLY A 236 -3.49 0.78 -8.65
N GLY A 237 -3.55 -0.45 -9.16
CA GLY A 237 -2.57 -1.02 -10.08
C GLY A 237 -2.80 -0.71 -11.57
N ALA A 238 -3.79 0.12 -11.94
CA ALA A 238 -4.07 0.45 -13.33
C ALA A 238 -2.92 1.26 -13.99
N GLU A 239 -2.99 1.43 -15.30
CA GLU A 239 -2.06 2.29 -16.03
C GLU A 239 -2.29 3.77 -15.68
N TRP A 240 -1.25 4.59 -15.87
CA TRP A 240 -1.35 6.03 -15.75
C TRP A 240 -2.20 6.60 -16.86
N SER A 241 -3.14 7.46 -16.52
CA SER A 241 -4.05 8.12 -17.46
C SER A 241 -3.86 9.63 -17.39
N GLU A 242 -3.78 10.28 -18.56
CA GLU A 242 -3.62 11.72 -18.63
C GLU A 242 -4.91 12.43 -18.21
N ALA A 243 -4.79 13.41 -17.33
CA ALA A 243 -5.87 14.31 -16.92
C ALA A 243 -6.12 15.36 -18.03
N LYS A 244 -7.20 16.10 -17.87
CA LYS A 244 -7.52 17.24 -18.74
C LYS A 244 -7.08 18.53 -18.08
N ASP A 245 -6.29 19.34 -18.79
CA ASP A 245 -6.02 20.72 -18.39
C ASP A 245 -7.27 21.57 -18.64
N GLU A 246 -7.88 22.10 -17.56
CA GLU A 246 -9.11 22.88 -17.65
C GLU A 246 -8.87 24.31 -18.13
N SER A 247 -7.68 24.86 -17.95
CA SER A 247 -7.26 26.16 -18.52
C SER A 247 -6.90 26.05 -19.99
N ASN A 248 -6.52 24.87 -20.45
CA ASN A 248 -6.14 24.54 -21.83
C ASN A 248 -4.99 25.43 -22.37
N ASP A 249 -4.09 25.83 -21.49
CA ASP A 249 -2.91 26.65 -21.80
C ASP A 249 -1.57 25.97 -21.46
N GLY A 250 -1.62 24.73 -20.95
CA GLY A 250 -0.47 23.90 -20.61
C GLY A 250 0.21 24.27 -19.30
N ASP A 251 -0.40 25.12 -18.47
CA ASP A 251 0.14 25.43 -17.15
C ASP A 251 -0.37 24.51 -16.03
N TRP A 252 -1.46 23.79 -16.29
CA TRP A 252 -2.06 22.78 -15.41
C TRP A 252 -2.49 23.31 -14.03
N THR A 253 -2.69 24.62 -13.91
CA THR A 253 -3.14 25.25 -12.64
C THR A 253 -4.51 24.76 -12.18
N SER A 254 -5.29 24.17 -13.08
CA SER A 254 -6.53 23.46 -12.77
C SER A 254 -6.68 22.28 -13.72
N TRP A 255 -6.88 21.10 -13.17
CA TRP A 255 -7.02 19.89 -13.96
C TRP A 255 -8.17 19.01 -13.48
N SER A 256 -8.64 18.14 -14.34
CA SER A 256 -9.65 17.15 -14.00
C SER A 256 -9.45 15.83 -14.76
N ILE A 257 -9.98 14.75 -14.16
CA ILE A 257 -10.09 13.45 -14.82
C ILE A 257 -11.38 12.77 -14.38
N VAL A 258 -12.02 12.06 -15.31
CA VAL A 258 -13.12 11.15 -14.98
C VAL A 258 -12.53 9.77 -14.82
N LEU A 259 -12.73 9.19 -13.64
CA LEU A 259 -12.23 7.85 -13.36
C LEU A 259 -12.88 6.83 -14.29
N GLU A 260 -12.07 6.00 -14.93
CA GLU A 260 -12.58 4.85 -15.67
C GLU A 260 -13.26 3.88 -14.71
N PRO A 261 -14.31 3.17 -15.17
CA PRO A 261 -14.98 2.19 -14.33
C PRO A 261 -14.01 1.09 -13.93
N HIS A 262 -13.79 0.90 -12.65
CA HIS A 262 -13.07 -0.24 -12.09
C HIS A 262 -14.06 -1.30 -11.64
N ASN A 263 -13.81 -2.55 -12.01
CA ASN A 263 -14.67 -3.67 -11.61
C ASN A 263 -14.60 -4.00 -10.11
N ASN A 264 -13.75 -3.30 -9.37
CA ASN A 264 -13.45 -3.58 -7.98
C ASN A 264 -13.89 -2.40 -7.11
N SER A 265 -15.02 -2.54 -6.45
CA SER A 265 -15.41 -1.66 -5.34
C SER A 265 -14.59 -2.01 -4.09
N GLY A 266 -14.19 -1.01 -3.32
CA GLY A 266 -13.46 -1.18 -2.07
C GLY A 266 -12.35 -0.16 -1.83
N ASN A 267 -11.47 -0.46 -0.89
CA ASN A 267 -10.33 0.39 -0.57
C ASN A 267 -9.31 0.38 -1.72
N THR A 268 -8.96 1.55 -2.21
CA THR A 268 -7.91 1.72 -3.22
C THR A 268 -7.12 2.99 -2.97
N THR A 269 -6.07 3.20 -3.73
CA THR A 269 -5.30 4.46 -3.69
C THR A 269 -5.35 5.10 -5.06
N ILE A 270 -5.63 6.39 -5.09
CA ILE A 270 -5.52 7.22 -6.28
C ILE A 270 -4.20 7.98 -6.16
N PHE A 271 -3.44 7.98 -7.23
CA PHE A 271 -2.16 8.67 -7.35
C PHE A 271 -2.25 9.75 -8.43
N ALA A 272 -1.68 10.91 -8.16
CA ALA A 272 -1.47 11.94 -9.16
C ALA A 272 0.00 12.34 -9.20
N ARG A 273 0.51 12.61 -10.40
CA ARG A 273 1.82 13.19 -10.63
C ARG A 273 1.76 14.22 -11.74
N LEU A 274 2.56 15.26 -11.62
CA LEU A 274 2.87 16.16 -12.72
C LEU A 274 4.11 15.62 -13.42
N TYR A 275 3.98 15.25 -14.67
CA TYR A 275 5.02 14.66 -15.50
C TYR A 275 5.48 15.69 -16.53
N LEU A 276 6.73 16.04 -16.52
CA LEU A 276 7.34 16.89 -17.56
C LEU A 276 8.08 16.02 -18.58
N ASP A 277 8.96 15.14 -18.09
CA ASP A 277 9.69 14.14 -18.87
C ASP A 277 10.17 13.00 -17.95
N ASP A 278 10.93 12.05 -18.46
CA ASP A 278 11.37 10.88 -17.69
C ASP A 278 12.30 11.24 -16.51
N ASP A 279 12.96 12.38 -16.58
CA ASP A 279 13.89 12.87 -15.55
C ASP A 279 13.26 13.88 -14.57
N HIS A 280 12.04 14.36 -14.87
CA HIS A 280 11.38 15.41 -14.10
C HIS A 280 9.90 15.09 -13.85
N ILE A 281 9.61 14.59 -12.68
CA ILE A 281 8.25 14.38 -12.17
C ILE A 281 8.07 15.11 -10.84
N SER A 282 6.84 15.54 -10.53
CA SER A 282 6.53 16.04 -9.18
C SER A 282 6.64 14.93 -8.12
N PRO A 283 6.76 15.27 -6.84
CA PRO A 283 6.32 14.36 -5.78
C PRO A 283 4.90 13.86 -6.07
N ILE A 284 4.63 12.61 -5.68
CA ILE A 284 3.34 11.96 -5.93
C ILE A 284 2.35 12.41 -4.86
N ASP A 285 1.15 12.84 -5.25
CA ASP A 285 0.02 12.98 -4.33
C ASP A 285 -0.77 11.66 -4.31
N ALA A 286 -0.78 10.98 -3.17
CA ALA A 286 -1.43 9.68 -2.99
C ALA A 286 -2.58 9.80 -1.99
N LYS A 287 -3.80 9.42 -2.41
CA LYS A 287 -5.01 9.44 -1.55
C LYS A 287 -5.65 8.06 -1.51
N ARG A 288 -5.75 7.48 -0.32
CA ARG A 288 -6.55 6.28 -0.11
C ARG A 288 -8.02 6.65 -0.11
N VAL A 289 -8.81 5.93 -0.88
CA VAL A 289 -10.24 6.17 -1.05
C VAL A 289 -11.02 4.84 -0.98
N ILE A 290 -12.33 4.94 -0.81
CA ILE A 290 -13.25 3.80 -0.93
C ILE A 290 -14.02 4.00 -2.23
N LEU A 291 -13.70 3.19 -3.25
CA LEU A 291 -14.47 3.18 -4.50
C LEU A 291 -15.75 2.36 -4.30
N ILE A 292 -16.86 2.90 -4.77
CA ILE A 292 -18.14 2.20 -4.84
C ILE A 292 -18.64 2.21 -6.30
N ASP A 293 -19.27 1.11 -6.71
CA ASP A 293 -19.94 1.08 -8.01
C ASP A 293 -21.07 2.09 -8.04
N GLU A 294 -21.36 2.58 -9.25
CA GLU A 294 -22.59 3.34 -9.44
C GLU A 294 -23.76 2.52 -8.89
N VAL A 295 -24.39 2.99 -7.84
CA VAL A 295 -25.65 2.42 -7.39
C VAL A 295 -26.59 2.54 -8.60
N ALA A 296 -26.90 1.40 -9.22
CA ALA A 296 -27.87 1.37 -10.31
C ALA A 296 -29.16 1.99 -9.76
N THR A 297 -29.37 3.26 -10.07
CA THR A 297 -30.64 3.92 -9.85
C THR A 297 -31.62 3.33 -10.85
N ASN A 298 -31.97 2.06 -10.66
CA ASN A 298 -33.15 1.51 -11.28
C ASN A 298 -34.33 2.27 -10.72
N GLN A 299 -34.70 3.32 -11.41
CA GLN A 299 -36.07 3.76 -11.42
C GLN A 299 -36.91 2.57 -11.86
N GLU A 300 -37.39 1.87 -10.89
CA GLU A 300 -38.69 1.17 -10.84
C GLU A 300 -38.60 0.06 -9.81
N LYS A 301 -38.95 0.39 -8.61
CA LYS A 301 -39.76 -0.33 -7.62
C LYS A 301 -39.34 0.06 -6.20
N GLY A 302 -40.00 1.10 -5.67
CA GLY A 302 -40.47 1.19 -4.28
C GLY A 302 -39.52 0.72 -3.17
N LEU A 303 -38.25 1.07 -3.18
CA LEU A 303 -37.43 1.03 -1.99
C LEU A 303 -37.59 2.37 -1.29
N ASN A 304 -38.19 2.35 -0.10
CA ASN A 304 -38.33 3.52 0.75
C ASN A 304 -36.95 3.92 1.33
N GLU A 305 -36.83 5.15 1.79
CA GLU A 305 -35.57 5.73 2.32
C GLU A 305 -34.89 4.87 3.40
N GLU A 306 -35.61 4.01 4.11
CA GLU A 306 -35.06 3.07 5.09
C GLU A 306 -34.17 1.98 4.46
N SER A 307 -34.43 1.55 3.22
CA SER A 307 -33.63 0.54 2.54
C SER A 307 -32.30 1.11 2.03
N LEU A 308 -32.25 2.40 1.70
CA LEU A 308 -31.01 3.09 1.33
C LEU A 308 -30.08 3.27 2.54
N LEU A 309 -30.68 3.51 3.71
CA LEU A 309 -29.94 3.59 4.98
C LEU A 309 -29.27 2.25 5.36
N ILE A 310 -29.92 1.12 5.07
CA ILE A 310 -29.38 -0.21 5.41
C ILE A 310 -28.16 -0.57 4.54
N VAL A 311 -28.12 -0.16 3.28
CA VAL A 311 -26.95 -0.38 2.41
C VAL A 311 -25.78 0.54 2.82
N LEU A 312 -26.08 1.79 3.20
CA LEU A 312 -25.10 2.73 3.74
C LEU A 312 -24.62 2.30 5.16
N PHE A 313 -25.54 1.79 6.00
CA PHE A 313 -25.17 1.26 7.31
C PHE A 313 -24.44 -0.08 7.24
N GLY A 314 -24.71 -0.92 6.26
CA GLY A 314 -23.95 -2.17 6.04
C GLY A 314 -22.49 -1.91 5.72
N ALA A 315 -22.17 -0.83 5.00
CA ALA A 315 -20.81 -0.37 4.76
C ALA A 315 -20.22 0.41 5.95
N LEU A 316 -21.05 1.01 6.80
CA LEU A 316 -20.65 1.82 7.96
C LEU A 316 -20.52 1.00 9.27
N ILE A 317 -21.12 -0.17 9.38
CA ILE A 317 -21.01 -1.01 10.59
C ILE A 317 -19.57 -1.51 10.82
N PHE A 318 -18.70 -1.41 9.81
CA PHE A 318 -17.26 -1.67 9.97
C PHE A 318 -16.43 -0.43 10.37
N LEU A 319 -17.05 0.73 10.61
CA LEU A 319 -16.37 2.00 10.85
C LEU A 319 -16.67 2.66 12.20
N VAL A 320 -17.34 1.98 13.11
CA VAL A 320 -17.56 2.54 14.47
C VAL A 320 -16.70 1.79 15.48
N PRO A 321 -15.67 2.42 16.04
CA PRO A 321 -15.02 1.89 17.23
C PRO A 321 -15.97 2.03 18.42
N VAL A 322 -16.20 0.95 19.12
CA VAL A 322 -16.77 0.96 20.47
C VAL A 322 -15.64 1.10 21.47
#